data_d97c56b5b91e3024a869b79a7d85745d
#
_entry.id   d97c56b5b91e3024a869b79a7d85745d
#
_cell.length_a   1.000
_cell.length_b   1.000
_cell.length_c   1.000
_cell.angle_alpha   90.00
_cell.angle_beta   90.00
_cell.angle_gamma   90.00
#
_symmetry.space_group_name_H-M   'P 1'
#
loop_
_entity.id
_entity.type
_entity.pdbx_description
1 polymer ?
#
loop_
_entity_poly.entity_id
_entity_poly.type
_entity_poly.pdbx_seq_one_letter_code
_entity_poly.pdbx_strand_id
1 'polypeptide(L)'
;ADSLRRVNERFTQVLLARQDVSFVVAERLLKKSADQQHKIRTYLTPFAKFYSNMNERMDEYVRLFPVHPDYIGTFERLIFTEKRGALVTLRDQIQALLDEEVPTDRPGLIGYDKFWDTVTSSSVLRSDPNIGPVLKVAEVLSERVQKAFTRPAYKAMAMRVIKGLSVHRLTTGGDIYVPVGPTAEELRDTLCLYQPGIEDMGGEPADDLLTAVQTTLREIVKTVNGQFISKAPDTEQYYLDLKKDVDYDAQIEKRAEALSDDALDRAYYSALMQLMECTDEHAYVTGYKIWQHQVEWQERRVERNGYLFLGAPNDRPTAQPERDFYIYFIQPFEPPRFRDEAKPDEVFFRLKGLDDAIKRHLSFYAAAQELASTASGAAKAVYLDKAKDALRDMSKWLQDKQMTAFE
;
A
#
# COMPACT_ATOMS: atom_id res chain seq x y z
N ALA A 1 -17.87 45.34 9.55
CA ALA A 1 -19.04 44.44 9.66
C ALA A 1 -20.36 45.19 9.26
N ASP A 2 -20.61 46.41 9.69
CA ASP A 2 -21.87 47.15 9.44
C ASP A 2 -22.05 47.59 7.97
N SER A 3 -21.00 47.88 7.25
CA SER A 3 -21.09 48.25 5.82
C SER A 3 -21.50 47.07 4.92
N LEU A 4 -21.06 45.86 5.23
CA LEU A 4 -21.49 44.65 4.52
C LEU A 4 -22.93 44.26 4.82
N ARG A 5 -23.41 44.52 6.04
CA ARG A 5 -24.79 44.27 6.44
C ARG A 5 -25.79 45.21 5.71
N ARG A 6 -25.45 46.52 5.57
CA ARG A 6 -26.22 47.48 4.81
C ARG A 6 -26.27 47.22 3.32
N VAL A 7 -25.25 46.61 2.75
CA VAL A 7 -25.23 46.19 1.34
C VAL A 7 -26.11 44.96 1.15
N ASN A 8 -26.05 43.98 2.05
CA ASN A 8 -26.88 42.78 1.98
C ASN A 8 -28.40 43.06 2.10
N GLU A 9 -28.79 44.10 2.84
CA GLU A 9 -30.21 44.51 2.97
C GLU A 9 -30.79 45.14 1.70
N ARG A 10 -29.92 45.54 0.74
CA ARG A 10 -30.34 46.19 -0.52
C ARG A 10 -30.39 45.26 -1.72
N PHE A 11 -29.90 44.04 -1.56
CA PHE A 11 -29.85 43.07 -2.65
C PHE A 11 -30.60 41.79 -2.24
N THR A 12 -31.46 41.32 -3.11
CA THR A 12 -32.03 39.99 -2.96
C THR A 12 -30.93 38.96 -3.20
N GLN A 13 -30.55 38.26 -2.16
CA GLN A 13 -29.61 37.14 -2.31
C GLN A 13 -30.29 36.02 -3.09
N VAL A 14 -29.83 35.77 -4.31
CA VAL A 14 -30.20 34.58 -5.06
C VAL A 14 -29.15 33.53 -4.72
N LEU A 15 -29.53 32.60 -3.84
CA LEU A 15 -28.69 31.43 -3.55
C LEU A 15 -28.92 30.42 -4.66
N LEU A 16 -27.84 30.08 -5.39
CA LEU A 16 -27.86 28.96 -6.31
C LEU A 16 -28.07 27.67 -5.50
N ALA A 17 -29.16 26.97 -5.74
CA ALA A 17 -29.43 25.67 -5.17
C ALA A 17 -28.42 24.61 -5.77
N ARG A 18 -28.31 23.46 -5.13
CA ARG A 18 -27.37 22.39 -5.62
C ARG A 18 -27.67 21.98 -7.05
N GLN A 19 -28.95 21.87 -7.41
CA GLN A 19 -29.41 21.53 -8.76
C GLN A 19 -29.02 22.59 -9.81
N ASP A 20 -28.80 23.84 -9.40
CA ASP A 20 -28.46 24.93 -10.30
C ASP A 20 -27.04 24.86 -10.81
N VAL A 21 -26.08 24.27 -10.05
CA VAL A 21 -24.67 24.15 -10.49
C VAL A 21 -24.58 23.22 -11.68
N SER A 22 -25.19 22.05 -11.63
CA SER A 22 -25.24 21.10 -12.76
C SER A 22 -25.90 21.73 -13.99
N PHE A 23 -26.97 22.49 -13.78
CA PHE A 23 -27.65 23.21 -14.86
C PHE A 23 -26.74 24.29 -15.47
N VAL A 24 -26.08 25.11 -14.62
CA VAL A 24 -25.18 26.17 -15.09
C VAL A 24 -23.99 25.56 -15.85
N VAL A 25 -23.40 24.46 -15.37
CA VAL A 25 -22.35 23.76 -16.09
C VAL A 25 -22.84 23.27 -17.45
N ALA A 26 -23.97 22.60 -17.51
CA ALA A 26 -24.52 22.05 -18.76
C ALA A 26 -24.88 23.15 -19.77
N GLU A 27 -25.55 24.19 -19.33
CA GLU A 27 -26.16 25.20 -20.23
C GLU A 27 -25.24 26.39 -20.53
N ARG A 28 -24.23 26.64 -19.67
CA ARG A 28 -23.33 27.79 -19.81
C ARG A 28 -21.93 27.40 -20.26
N LEU A 29 -21.38 26.33 -19.70
CA LEU A 29 -20.05 25.89 -20.01
C LEU A 29 -20.02 24.82 -21.10
N LEU A 30 -21.00 23.91 -21.11
CA LEU A 30 -20.99 22.71 -21.95
C LEU A 30 -22.20 22.65 -22.91
N LYS A 31 -22.77 23.79 -23.27
CA LYS A 31 -23.91 23.82 -24.18
C LYS A 31 -23.60 23.15 -25.50
N LYS A 32 -24.47 22.24 -25.93
CA LYS A 32 -24.29 21.39 -27.13
C LYS A 32 -25.46 21.50 -28.06
N SER A 33 -25.19 21.46 -29.36
CA SER A 33 -26.24 21.30 -30.37
C SER A 33 -26.77 19.83 -30.37
N ALA A 34 -27.94 19.62 -30.98
CA ALA A 34 -28.54 18.30 -31.11
C ALA A 34 -27.58 17.31 -31.84
N ASP A 35 -26.87 17.78 -32.88
CA ASP A 35 -25.86 16.96 -33.59
C ASP A 35 -24.69 16.56 -32.69
N GLN A 36 -24.17 17.48 -31.88
CA GLN A 36 -23.11 17.17 -30.89
C GLN A 36 -23.57 16.17 -29.84
N GLN A 37 -24.82 16.34 -29.33
CA GLN A 37 -25.40 15.40 -28.37
C GLN A 37 -25.54 14.01 -28.98
N HIS A 38 -25.94 13.90 -30.24
CA HIS A 38 -26.05 12.64 -30.96
C HIS A 38 -24.67 11.96 -31.13
N LYS A 39 -23.64 12.71 -31.51
CA LYS A 39 -22.27 12.20 -31.64
C LYS A 39 -21.71 11.70 -30.30
N ILE A 40 -21.93 12.44 -29.22
CA ILE A 40 -21.50 12.05 -27.87
C ILE A 40 -22.23 10.77 -27.43
N ARG A 41 -23.55 10.68 -27.68
CA ARG A 41 -24.31 9.47 -27.36
C ARG A 41 -23.76 8.25 -28.10
N THR A 42 -23.53 8.37 -29.41
CA THR A 42 -22.94 7.32 -30.22
C THR A 42 -21.58 6.90 -29.69
N TYR A 43 -20.74 7.85 -29.26
CA TYR A 43 -19.44 7.61 -28.66
C TYR A 43 -19.52 6.89 -27.30
N LEU A 44 -20.45 7.26 -26.42
CA LEU A 44 -20.57 6.68 -25.07
C LEU A 44 -21.26 5.32 -25.03
N THR A 45 -22.17 5.04 -25.98
CA THR A 45 -22.98 3.81 -26.02
C THR A 45 -22.15 2.51 -25.88
N PRO A 46 -21.02 2.32 -26.59
CA PRO A 46 -20.19 1.12 -26.46
C PRO A 46 -19.63 0.90 -25.06
N PHE A 47 -19.43 1.95 -24.29
CA PHE A 47 -18.88 1.88 -22.94
C PHE A 47 -19.92 1.59 -21.86
N ALA A 48 -21.20 1.78 -22.16
CA ALA A 48 -22.28 1.63 -21.19
C ALA A 48 -22.38 0.21 -20.59
N LYS A 49 -21.89 -0.80 -21.31
CA LYS A 49 -21.85 -2.20 -20.84
C LYS A 49 -20.90 -2.43 -19.66
N PHE A 50 -19.98 -1.48 -19.36
CA PHE A 50 -19.01 -1.61 -18.27
C PHE A 50 -19.50 -0.99 -16.95
N TYR A 51 -20.54 -0.15 -16.99
CA TYR A 51 -20.96 0.65 -15.85
C TYR A 51 -22.46 0.46 -15.60
N SER A 52 -22.82 0.14 -14.34
CA SER A 52 -24.18 -0.27 -13.99
C SER A 52 -25.25 0.77 -14.33
N ASN A 53 -24.94 2.05 -14.19
CA ASN A 53 -25.94 3.12 -14.29
C ASN A 53 -25.80 4.02 -15.55
N MET A 54 -24.80 3.76 -16.41
CA MET A 54 -24.54 4.65 -17.55
C MET A 54 -25.68 4.61 -18.59
N ASN A 55 -26.29 3.46 -18.82
CA ASN A 55 -27.43 3.36 -19.75
C ASN A 55 -28.65 4.15 -19.26
N GLU A 56 -28.98 4.04 -17.98
CA GLU A 56 -30.14 4.70 -17.39
C GLU A 56 -29.96 6.22 -17.33
N ARG A 57 -28.73 6.67 -17.11
CA ARG A 57 -28.36 8.10 -17.00
C ARG A 57 -27.74 8.66 -18.28
N MET A 58 -27.84 7.98 -19.43
CA MET A 58 -27.17 8.36 -20.67
C MET A 58 -27.45 9.84 -21.07
N ASP A 59 -28.66 10.35 -20.89
CA ASP A 59 -28.99 11.74 -21.18
C ASP A 59 -28.19 12.72 -20.32
N GLU A 60 -27.96 12.38 -19.07
CA GLU A 60 -27.15 13.18 -18.14
C GLU A 60 -25.67 13.16 -18.53
N TYR A 61 -25.13 11.99 -18.87
CA TYR A 61 -23.77 11.85 -19.37
C TYR A 61 -23.55 12.67 -20.65
N VAL A 62 -24.48 12.60 -21.61
CA VAL A 62 -24.40 13.37 -22.85
C VAL A 62 -24.45 14.88 -22.56
N ARG A 63 -25.34 15.31 -21.67
CA ARG A 63 -25.51 16.72 -21.33
C ARG A 63 -24.26 17.29 -20.65
N LEU A 64 -23.61 16.54 -19.75
CA LEU A 64 -22.45 16.96 -18.97
C LEU A 64 -21.11 16.63 -19.60
N PHE A 65 -21.07 15.81 -20.69
CA PHE A 65 -19.81 15.44 -21.33
C PHE A 65 -18.90 16.66 -21.61
N PRO A 66 -17.59 16.61 -21.33
CA PRO A 66 -16.78 15.46 -20.89
C PRO A 66 -16.75 15.25 -19.38
N VAL A 67 -17.59 15.88 -18.60
CA VAL A 67 -17.63 15.77 -17.13
C VAL A 67 -18.53 14.62 -16.71
N HIS A 68 -18.03 13.80 -15.78
CA HIS A 68 -18.84 12.75 -15.17
C HIS A 68 -19.99 13.37 -14.33
N PRO A 69 -21.22 12.86 -14.40
CA PRO A 69 -22.34 13.44 -13.65
C PRO A 69 -22.08 13.58 -12.15
N ASP A 70 -21.45 12.58 -11.53
CA ASP A 70 -21.19 12.57 -10.09
C ASP A 70 -20.03 13.48 -9.65
N TYR A 71 -19.28 14.07 -10.59
CA TYR A 71 -18.23 15.04 -10.29
C TYR A 71 -18.79 16.24 -9.53
N ILE A 72 -19.89 16.81 -10.02
CA ILE A 72 -20.47 18.02 -9.45
C ILE A 72 -21.04 17.72 -8.05
N GLY A 73 -21.76 16.62 -7.89
CA GLY A 73 -22.33 16.21 -6.61
C GLY A 73 -21.26 15.90 -5.55
N THR A 74 -20.12 15.36 -5.95
CA THR A 74 -18.98 15.15 -5.04
C THR A 74 -18.35 16.47 -4.65
N PHE A 75 -18.19 17.37 -5.61
CA PHE A 75 -17.61 18.69 -5.39
C PHE A 75 -18.44 19.56 -4.43
N GLU A 76 -19.75 19.51 -4.54
CA GLU A 76 -20.66 20.26 -3.66
C GLU A 76 -20.57 19.86 -2.19
N ARG A 77 -20.08 18.67 -1.90
CA ARG A 77 -19.84 18.16 -0.54
C ARG A 77 -18.50 18.60 0.04
N LEU A 78 -17.59 19.17 -0.76
CA LEU A 78 -16.31 19.68 -0.27
C LEU A 78 -16.53 20.97 0.53
N ILE A 79 -16.07 21.00 1.78
CA ILE A 79 -16.38 22.07 2.74
C ILE A 79 -15.48 23.28 2.56
N PHE A 80 -14.25 23.06 2.15
CA PHE A 80 -13.18 24.08 2.07
C PHE A 80 -13.13 24.80 0.71
N THR A 81 -13.94 24.40 -0.25
CA THR A 81 -13.92 24.99 -1.59
C THR A 81 -15.16 25.82 -1.84
N GLU A 82 -14.97 27.10 -2.14
CA GLU A 82 -16.07 27.94 -2.63
C GLU A 82 -16.56 27.39 -3.97
N LYS A 83 -17.87 27.46 -4.19
CA LYS A 83 -18.54 27.02 -5.45
C LYS A 83 -17.87 27.61 -6.71
N ARG A 84 -17.34 28.83 -6.60
CA ARG A 84 -16.60 29.48 -7.68
C ARG A 84 -15.26 28.78 -8.00
N GLY A 85 -14.56 28.30 -6.99
CA GLY A 85 -13.31 27.52 -7.17
C GLY A 85 -13.56 26.22 -7.94
N ALA A 86 -14.68 25.55 -7.70
CA ALA A 86 -15.12 24.36 -8.44
C ALA A 86 -15.23 24.60 -9.94
N LEU A 87 -15.92 25.66 -10.32
CA LEU A 87 -16.14 26.00 -11.73
C LEU A 87 -14.85 26.40 -12.43
N VAL A 88 -13.92 27.07 -11.73
CA VAL A 88 -12.60 27.42 -12.26
C VAL A 88 -11.77 26.15 -12.51
N THR A 89 -11.70 25.25 -11.53
CA THR A 89 -10.99 23.98 -11.67
C THR A 89 -11.54 23.15 -12.82
N LEU A 90 -12.87 23.06 -12.92
CA LEU A 90 -13.53 22.30 -13.97
C LEU A 90 -13.25 22.91 -15.36
N ARG A 91 -13.31 24.25 -15.47
CA ARG A 91 -12.93 24.94 -16.71
C ARG A 91 -11.50 24.60 -17.13
N ASP A 92 -10.56 24.67 -16.22
CA ASP A 92 -9.14 24.40 -16.50
C ASP A 92 -8.92 22.94 -16.93
N GLN A 93 -9.63 21.98 -16.32
CA GLN A 93 -9.59 20.58 -16.72
C GLN A 93 -10.22 20.36 -18.10
N ILE A 94 -11.31 21.04 -18.44
CA ILE A 94 -11.93 20.98 -19.78
C ILE A 94 -11.00 21.61 -20.82
N GLN A 95 -10.36 22.74 -20.49
CA GLN A 95 -9.43 23.40 -21.39
C GLN A 95 -8.23 22.51 -21.74
N ALA A 96 -7.73 21.73 -20.77
CA ALA A 96 -6.64 20.78 -21.00
C ALA A 96 -7.00 19.66 -21.99
N LEU A 97 -8.27 19.38 -22.23
CA LEU A 97 -8.74 18.37 -23.18
C LEU A 97 -9.03 18.90 -24.58
N LEU A 98 -9.03 20.23 -24.80
CA LEU A 98 -9.47 20.82 -26.08
C LEU A 98 -8.61 20.41 -27.28
N ASP A 99 -7.34 20.14 -27.05
CA ASP A 99 -6.37 19.76 -28.08
C ASP A 99 -6.03 18.27 -28.08
N GLU A 100 -6.74 17.46 -27.25
CA GLU A 100 -6.54 16.03 -27.18
C GLU A 100 -7.60 15.27 -27.99
N GLU A 101 -7.18 14.15 -28.60
CA GLU A 101 -8.13 13.24 -29.25
C GLU A 101 -8.97 12.51 -28.19
N VAL A 102 -10.24 12.29 -28.53
CA VAL A 102 -11.16 11.55 -27.66
C VAL A 102 -10.69 10.09 -27.56
N PRO A 103 -10.49 9.52 -26.36
CA PRO A 103 -10.03 8.15 -26.21
C PRO A 103 -11.00 7.15 -26.85
N THR A 104 -10.47 6.14 -27.54
CA THR A 104 -11.29 5.07 -28.15
C THR A 104 -11.42 3.84 -27.26
N ASP A 105 -10.57 3.70 -26.26
CA ASP A 105 -10.48 2.58 -25.34
C ASP A 105 -11.26 2.76 -24.03
N ARG A 106 -11.67 3.99 -23.74
CA ARG A 106 -12.34 4.38 -22.48
C ARG A 106 -13.26 5.58 -22.69
N PRO A 107 -14.24 5.83 -21.80
CA PRO A 107 -15.25 6.89 -22.03
C PRO A 107 -14.73 8.34 -21.94
N GLY A 108 -13.45 8.57 -21.71
CA GLY A 108 -12.83 9.92 -21.73
C GLY A 108 -13.48 10.95 -20.82
N LEU A 109 -14.08 10.52 -19.71
CA LEU A 109 -14.79 11.39 -18.78
C LEU A 109 -13.86 11.93 -17.68
N ILE A 110 -14.09 13.18 -17.30
CA ILE A 110 -13.45 13.82 -16.16
C ILE A 110 -14.16 13.34 -14.88
N GLY A 111 -13.54 12.40 -14.17
CA GLY A 111 -14.01 11.97 -12.84
C GLY A 111 -13.53 12.93 -11.75
N TYR A 112 -14.16 12.85 -10.58
CA TYR A 112 -13.78 13.69 -9.43
C TYR A 112 -12.38 13.41 -8.89
N ASP A 113 -11.76 12.26 -9.22
CA ASP A 113 -10.37 11.94 -8.93
C ASP A 113 -9.38 12.99 -9.50
N LYS A 114 -9.73 13.63 -10.62
CA LYS A 114 -8.94 14.69 -11.22
C LYS A 114 -8.83 15.96 -10.34
N PHE A 115 -9.77 16.19 -9.44
CA PHE A 115 -9.66 17.28 -8.49
C PHE A 115 -8.48 17.14 -7.54
N TRP A 116 -8.04 15.90 -7.26
CA TRP A 116 -6.86 15.67 -6.44
C TRP A 116 -5.59 16.31 -7.01
N ASP A 117 -5.46 16.36 -8.31
CA ASP A 117 -4.33 17.03 -8.99
C ASP A 117 -4.33 18.55 -8.70
N THR A 118 -5.49 19.17 -8.60
CA THR A 118 -5.64 20.58 -8.19
C THR A 118 -5.27 20.76 -6.70
N VAL A 119 -5.70 19.84 -5.84
CA VAL A 119 -5.35 19.89 -4.41
C VAL A 119 -3.84 19.81 -4.20
N THR A 120 -3.18 18.88 -4.90
CA THR A 120 -1.73 18.66 -4.77
C THR A 120 -0.87 19.78 -5.39
N SER A 121 -1.37 20.46 -6.41
CA SER A 121 -0.66 21.57 -7.08
C SER A 121 -0.85 22.94 -6.40
N SER A 122 -1.92 23.11 -5.62
CA SER A 122 -2.26 24.39 -4.98
C SER A 122 -1.56 24.55 -3.63
N SER A 123 -0.68 25.53 -3.50
CA SER A 123 -0.03 25.87 -2.21
C SER A 123 -1.04 26.28 -1.13
N VAL A 124 -2.12 26.93 -1.50
CA VAL A 124 -3.18 27.37 -0.60
C VAL A 124 -3.93 26.17 -0.02
N LEU A 125 -4.34 25.21 -0.87
CA LEU A 125 -5.04 24.01 -0.42
C LEU A 125 -4.12 23.09 0.41
N ARG A 126 -2.86 22.96 0.04
CA ARG A 126 -1.88 22.17 0.80
C ARG A 126 -1.65 22.68 2.22
N SER A 127 -1.79 23.97 2.45
CA SER A 127 -1.63 24.59 3.79
C SER A 127 -2.89 24.54 4.64
N ASP A 128 -4.02 24.07 4.11
CA ASP A 128 -5.25 23.92 4.88
C ASP A 128 -5.14 22.78 5.91
N PRO A 129 -5.42 23.05 7.20
CA PRO A 129 -5.27 22.04 8.26
C PRO A 129 -6.20 20.83 8.10
N ASN A 130 -7.33 20.96 7.39
CA ASN A 130 -8.25 19.85 7.12
C ASN A 130 -7.75 18.96 5.96
N ILE A 131 -6.97 19.51 5.05
CA ILE A 131 -6.42 18.80 3.89
C ILE A 131 -5.09 18.13 4.22
N GLY A 132 -4.26 18.73 5.06
CA GLY A 132 -2.92 18.26 5.40
C GLY A 132 -2.84 16.76 5.79
N PRO A 133 -3.68 16.27 6.71
CA PRO A 133 -3.68 14.84 7.08
C PRO A 133 -4.01 13.91 5.91
N VAL A 134 -4.96 14.30 5.04
CA VAL A 134 -5.34 13.51 3.86
C VAL A 134 -4.21 13.50 2.83
N LEU A 135 -3.54 14.64 2.62
CA LEU A 135 -2.36 14.75 1.73
C LEU A 135 -1.26 13.81 2.17
N LYS A 136 -0.87 13.86 3.45
CA LYS A 136 0.20 13.02 4.01
C LYS A 136 -0.07 11.53 3.76
N VAL A 137 -1.28 11.06 4.09
CA VAL A 137 -1.68 9.66 3.91
C VAL A 137 -1.71 9.27 2.43
N ALA A 138 -2.28 10.12 1.58
CA ALA A 138 -2.39 9.86 0.15
C ALA A 138 -1.02 9.84 -0.56
N GLU A 139 -0.08 10.71 -0.17
CA GLU A 139 1.29 10.75 -0.71
C GLU A 139 2.03 9.45 -0.38
N VAL A 140 2.03 9.04 0.89
CA VAL A 140 2.69 7.79 1.32
C VAL A 140 2.06 6.57 0.64
N LEU A 141 0.73 6.48 0.62
CA LEU A 141 0.02 5.38 -0.02
C LEU A 141 0.33 5.32 -1.53
N SER A 142 0.34 6.47 -2.20
CA SER A 142 0.67 6.56 -3.64
C SER A 142 2.10 6.11 -3.92
N GLU A 143 3.07 6.53 -3.11
CA GLU A 143 4.48 6.15 -3.27
C GLU A 143 4.67 4.64 -3.09
N ARG A 144 4.08 4.04 -2.05
CA ARG A 144 4.17 2.60 -1.78
C ARG A 144 3.55 1.79 -2.93
N VAL A 145 2.37 2.18 -3.40
CA VAL A 145 1.71 1.52 -4.52
C VAL A 145 2.48 1.68 -5.82
N GLN A 146 3.05 2.86 -6.09
CA GLN A 146 3.89 3.07 -7.28
C GLN A 146 5.10 2.16 -7.31
N LYS A 147 5.73 1.90 -6.17
CA LYS A 147 6.89 0.99 -6.06
C LYS A 147 6.49 -0.49 -6.19
N ALA A 148 5.37 -0.88 -5.60
CA ALA A 148 4.96 -2.28 -5.51
C ALA A 148 4.24 -2.81 -6.76
N PHE A 149 3.46 -1.96 -7.45
CA PHE A 149 2.67 -2.38 -8.60
C PHE A 149 3.53 -2.45 -9.86
N THR A 150 3.77 -3.66 -10.33
CA THR A 150 4.60 -3.92 -11.54
C THR A 150 3.81 -3.88 -12.84
N ARG A 151 2.50 -4.20 -12.81
CA ARG A 151 1.63 -4.22 -14.00
C ARG A 151 1.07 -2.82 -14.28
N PRO A 152 1.37 -2.18 -15.44
CA PRO A 152 0.98 -0.80 -15.72
C PRO A 152 -0.53 -0.53 -15.64
N ALA A 153 -1.36 -1.45 -16.14
CA ALA A 153 -2.81 -1.30 -16.14
C ALA A 153 -3.40 -1.23 -14.70
N TYR A 154 -2.99 -2.15 -13.82
CA TYR A 154 -3.39 -2.13 -12.42
C TYR A 154 -2.82 -0.93 -11.66
N LYS A 155 -1.59 -0.53 -12.00
CA LYS A 155 -0.94 0.65 -11.41
C LYS A 155 -1.71 1.93 -11.74
N ALA A 156 -2.10 2.12 -13.01
CA ALA A 156 -2.89 3.27 -13.43
C ALA A 156 -4.25 3.33 -12.72
N MET A 157 -4.94 2.19 -12.63
CA MET A 157 -6.21 2.05 -11.92
C MET A 157 -6.03 2.36 -10.41
N ALA A 158 -5.01 1.79 -9.78
CA ALA A 158 -4.72 2.01 -8.36
C ALA A 158 -4.49 3.49 -8.03
N MET A 159 -3.74 4.20 -8.88
CA MET A 159 -3.50 5.63 -8.69
C MET A 159 -4.79 6.46 -8.81
N ARG A 160 -5.69 6.12 -9.73
CA ARG A 160 -7.00 6.77 -9.83
C ARG A 160 -7.88 6.47 -8.61
N VAL A 161 -7.89 5.22 -8.14
CA VAL A 161 -8.60 4.83 -6.92
C VAL A 161 -8.09 5.61 -5.71
N ILE A 162 -6.78 5.73 -5.51
CA ILE A 162 -6.22 6.50 -4.40
C ILE A 162 -6.64 7.98 -4.48
N LYS A 163 -6.54 8.60 -5.65
CA LYS A 163 -7.00 9.98 -5.87
C LYS A 163 -8.49 10.13 -5.56
N GLY A 164 -9.32 9.19 -6.04
CA GLY A 164 -10.76 9.17 -5.78
C GLY A 164 -11.10 9.08 -4.30
N LEU A 165 -10.45 8.14 -3.59
CA LEU A 165 -10.60 7.98 -2.14
C LEU A 165 -10.13 9.24 -1.38
N SER A 166 -9.07 9.89 -1.85
CA SER A 166 -8.55 11.13 -1.26
C SER A 166 -9.57 12.27 -1.38
N VAL A 167 -10.14 12.48 -2.56
CA VAL A 167 -11.17 13.49 -2.77
C VAL A 167 -12.43 13.17 -1.96
N HIS A 168 -12.84 11.89 -1.95
CA HIS A 168 -14.00 11.47 -1.18
C HIS A 168 -13.80 11.71 0.32
N ARG A 169 -12.59 11.48 0.84
CA ARG A 169 -12.27 11.77 2.24
C ARG A 169 -12.43 13.24 2.60
N LEU A 170 -12.17 14.15 1.68
CA LEU A 170 -12.36 15.58 1.87
C LEU A 170 -13.84 16.02 1.96
N THR A 171 -14.80 15.14 1.64
CA THR A 171 -16.25 15.44 1.76
C THR A 171 -16.81 15.22 3.17
N THR A 172 -16.01 14.71 4.12
CA THR A 172 -16.46 14.33 5.47
C THR A 172 -16.54 15.46 6.49
N GLY A 173 -16.21 16.67 6.09
CA GLY A 173 -16.40 17.83 6.95
C GLY A 173 -15.48 17.93 8.16
N GLY A 174 -14.30 17.39 8.10
CA GLY A 174 -13.34 17.45 9.20
C GLY A 174 -13.52 16.37 10.26
N ASP A 175 -14.59 15.58 10.23
CA ASP A 175 -14.69 14.38 11.08
C ASP A 175 -13.87 13.24 10.47
N ILE A 176 -12.61 13.20 10.87
CA ILE A 176 -11.63 12.20 10.43
C ILE A 176 -11.90 10.79 10.98
N TYR A 177 -12.87 10.66 11.89
CA TYR A 177 -13.17 9.39 12.57
C TYR A 177 -14.32 8.62 11.92
N VAL A 178 -15.13 9.29 11.13
CA VAL A 178 -16.22 8.63 10.39
C VAL A 178 -15.65 7.90 9.17
N PRO A 179 -15.89 6.59 9.03
CA PRO A 179 -15.53 5.87 7.82
C PRO A 179 -16.48 6.32 6.68
N VAL A 180 -15.95 7.10 5.77
CA VAL A 180 -16.69 7.55 4.60
C VAL A 180 -15.86 7.27 3.36
N GLY A 181 -16.44 6.52 2.44
CA GLY A 181 -15.82 6.18 1.18
C GLY A 181 -16.79 5.44 0.26
N PRO A 182 -16.45 5.29 -1.01
CA PRO A 182 -17.21 4.54 -1.98
C PRO A 182 -16.98 3.03 -1.84
N THR A 183 -17.94 2.24 -2.33
CA THR A 183 -17.77 0.81 -2.59
C THR A 183 -16.90 0.59 -3.84
N ALA A 184 -16.49 -0.65 -4.11
CA ALA A 184 -15.76 -0.98 -5.33
C ALA A 184 -16.61 -0.71 -6.59
N GLU A 185 -17.90 -0.96 -6.54
CA GLU A 185 -18.84 -0.70 -7.62
C GLU A 185 -19.00 0.81 -7.88
N GLU A 186 -19.21 1.59 -6.81
CA GLU A 186 -19.26 3.05 -6.92
C GLU A 186 -17.96 3.63 -7.48
N LEU A 187 -16.78 3.11 -7.09
CA LEU A 187 -15.50 3.54 -7.68
C LEU A 187 -15.40 3.21 -9.17
N ARG A 188 -15.84 2.00 -9.57
CA ARG A 188 -15.89 1.61 -10.98
C ARG A 188 -16.71 2.62 -11.78
N ASP A 189 -17.92 2.90 -11.31
CA ASP A 189 -18.91 3.71 -12.03
C ASP A 189 -18.58 5.20 -11.98
N THR A 190 -18.36 5.77 -10.80
CA THR A 190 -18.19 7.24 -10.62
C THR A 190 -16.85 7.78 -11.13
N LEU A 191 -15.82 6.94 -11.19
CA LEU A 191 -14.54 7.29 -11.81
C LEU A 191 -14.43 6.83 -13.26
N CYS A 192 -15.40 6.11 -13.78
CA CYS A 192 -15.30 5.40 -15.05
C CYS A 192 -13.94 4.70 -15.17
N LEU A 193 -13.65 3.84 -14.18
CA LEU A 193 -12.41 3.05 -14.20
C LEU A 193 -12.45 2.10 -15.38
N TYR A 194 -11.29 1.85 -15.97
CA TYR A 194 -11.18 0.97 -17.12
C TYR A 194 -9.85 0.21 -17.08
N GLN A 195 -9.86 -0.99 -17.63
CA GLN A 195 -8.65 -1.81 -17.79
C GLN A 195 -8.60 -2.33 -19.22
N PRO A 196 -7.50 -2.11 -19.96
CA PRO A 196 -7.33 -2.68 -21.29
C PRO A 196 -7.45 -4.21 -21.30
N GLY A 197 -8.12 -4.75 -22.31
CA GLY A 197 -8.29 -6.20 -22.48
C GLY A 197 -9.41 -6.82 -21.62
N ILE A 198 -10.22 -6.03 -20.92
CA ILE A 198 -11.34 -6.54 -20.11
C ILE A 198 -12.40 -7.22 -21.00
N GLU A 199 -12.57 -6.75 -22.24
CA GLU A 199 -13.52 -7.31 -23.20
C GLU A 199 -13.18 -8.74 -23.65
N ASP A 200 -11.92 -9.12 -23.55
CA ASP A 200 -11.41 -10.43 -23.99
C ASP A 200 -11.55 -11.51 -22.89
N MET A 201 -12.04 -11.15 -21.69
CA MET A 201 -12.14 -12.09 -20.57
C MET A 201 -13.32 -13.05 -20.67
N GLY A 202 -14.31 -12.76 -21.54
CA GLY A 202 -15.40 -13.67 -21.88
C GLY A 202 -16.54 -13.76 -20.86
N GLY A 203 -16.53 -12.93 -19.81
CA GLY A 203 -17.61 -12.75 -18.85
C GLY A 203 -18.53 -11.57 -19.21
N GLU A 204 -19.38 -11.18 -18.24
CA GLU A 204 -20.13 -9.92 -18.32
C GLU A 204 -19.17 -8.75 -18.08
N PRO A 205 -19.06 -7.80 -19.02
CA PRO A 205 -18.04 -6.73 -18.96
C PRO A 205 -18.05 -5.91 -17.66
N ALA A 206 -19.24 -5.65 -17.10
CA ALA A 206 -19.37 -4.90 -15.84
C ALA A 206 -18.84 -5.70 -14.64
N ASP A 207 -19.08 -7.01 -14.60
CA ASP A 207 -18.64 -7.89 -13.51
C ASP A 207 -17.14 -8.16 -13.58
N ASP A 208 -16.61 -8.35 -14.79
CA ASP A 208 -15.17 -8.52 -15.01
C ASP A 208 -14.40 -7.26 -14.58
N LEU A 209 -14.92 -6.08 -14.95
CA LEU A 209 -14.32 -4.80 -14.52
C LEU A 209 -14.43 -4.59 -13.01
N LEU A 210 -15.56 -4.95 -12.39
CA LEU A 210 -15.73 -4.89 -10.93
C LEU A 210 -14.72 -5.79 -10.23
N THR A 211 -14.52 -7.00 -10.75
CA THR A 211 -13.51 -7.95 -10.24
C THR A 211 -12.09 -7.37 -10.33
N ALA A 212 -11.77 -6.66 -11.42
CA ALA A 212 -10.48 -5.98 -11.58
C ALA A 212 -10.30 -4.84 -10.55
N VAL A 213 -11.35 -4.03 -10.29
CA VAL A 213 -11.35 -2.98 -9.28
C VAL A 213 -11.18 -3.57 -7.88
N GLN A 214 -11.93 -4.62 -7.54
CA GLN A 214 -11.82 -5.31 -6.24
C GLN A 214 -10.42 -5.92 -6.04
N THR A 215 -9.85 -6.48 -7.09
CA THR A 215 -8.48 -7.02 -7.06
C THR A 215 -7.47 -5.90 -6.83
N THR A 216 -7.61 -4.78 -7.53
CA THR A 216 -6.76 -3.59 -7.33
C THR A 216 -6.85 -3.08 -5.88
N LEU A 217 -8.05 -2.96 -5.32
CA LEU A 217 -8.26 -2.53 -3.93
C LEU A 217 -7.61 -3.50 -2.94
N ARG A 218 -7.76 -4.81 -3.13
CA ARG A 218 -7.12 -5.83 -2.28
C ARG A 218 -5.59 -5.73 -2.33
N GLU A 219 -5.03 -5.54 -3.52
CA GLU A 219 -3.57 -5.39 -3.66
C GLU A 219 -3.07 -4.06 -3.07
N ILE A 220 -3.83 -2.96 -3.15
CA ILE A 220 -3.51 -1.72 -2.43
C ILE A 220 -3.45 -1.97 -0.92
N VAL A 221 -4.51 -2.57 -0.35
CA VAL A 221 -4.58 -2.88 1.09
C VAL A 221 -3.42 -3.78 1.52
N LYS A 222 -3.11 -4.81 0.74
CA LYS A 222 -2.00 -5.73 0.99
C LYS A 222 -0.64 -5.04 0.95
N THR A 223 -0.41 -4.18 -0.05
CA THR A 223 0.86 -3.44 -0.24
C THR A 223 1.23 -2.61 0.98
N VAL A 224 0.23 -2.08 1.69
CA VAL A 224 0.45 -1.25 2.89
C VAL A 224 0.03 -1.97 4.18
N ASN A 225 -0.19 -3.29 4.15
CA ASN A 225 -0.62 -4.11 5.29
C ASN A 225 -1.83 -3.50 6.04
N GLY A 226 -2.80 -2.98 5.31
CA GLY A 226 -4.00 -2.34 5.87
C GLY A 226 -3.74 -1.01 6.55
N GLN A 227 -2.56 -0.40 6.39
CA GLN A 227 -2.29 0.98 6.79
C GLN A 227 -2.89 1.95 5.79
N PHE A 228 -3.21 3.16 6.22
CA PHE A 228 -3.67 4.28 5.38
C PHE A 228 -5.01 4.07 4.66
N ILE A 229 -5.44 2.83 4.47
CA ILE A 229 -6.70 2.48 3.82
C ILE A 229 -7.41 1.39 4.65
N SER A 230 -8.72 1.54 4.80
CA SER A 230 -9.58 0.56 5.47
C SER A 230 -10.84 0.29 4.66
N LYS A 231 -11.43 -0.88 4.92
CA LYS A 231 -12.74 -1.28 4.39
C LYS A 231 -13.72 -1.37 5.57
N ALA A 232 -14.87 -0.71 5.45
CA ALA A 232 -15.92 -0.81 6.43
C ALA A 232 -16.64 -2.17 6.31
N PRO A 233 -16.73 -2.97 7.40
CA PRO A 233 -17.27 -4.34 7.32
C PRO A 233 -18.75 -4.38 6.90
N ASP A 234 -19.54 -3.41 7.40
CA ASP A 234 -20.99 -3.42 7.22
C ASP A 234 -21.45 -2.86 5.87
N THR A 235 -20.67 -1.91 5.31
CA THR A 235 -21.07 -1.16 4.10
C THR A 235 -20.19 -1.44 2.90
N GLU A 236 -19.16 -2.28 3.04
CA GLU A 236 -18.20 -2.59 1.97
C GLU A 236 -17.45 -1.36 1.39
N GLN A 237 -17.55 -0.21 2.05
CA GLN A 237 -16.93 1.05 1.63
C GLN A 237 -15.43 1.07 1.93
N TYR A 238 -14.64 1.59 1.00
CA TYR A 238 -13.21 1.84 1.17
C TYR A 238 -12.95 3.31 1.47
N TYR A 239 -12.06 3.59 2.42
CA TYR A 239 -11.74 4.97 2.81
C TYR A 239 -10.28 5.11 3.25
N LEU A 240 -9.75 6.35 3.15
CA LEU A 240 -8.46 6.67 3.73
C LEU A 240 -8.59 6.73 5.25
N ASP A 241 -7.84 5.88 5.93
CA ASP A 241 -7.87 5.77 7.38
C ASP A 241 -6.79 6.66 8.00
N LEU A 242 -7.19 7.87 8.38
CA LEU A 242 -6.29 8.86 8.96
C LEU A 242 -5.86 8.53 10.40
N LYS A 243 -6.48 7.53 11.04
CA LYS A 243 -6.04 7.02 12.35
C LYS A 243 -4.83 6.09 12.23
N LYS A 244 -4.59 5.53 11.05
CA LYS A 244 -3.49 4.62 10.73
C LYS A 244 -2.39 5.34 9.94
N ASP A 245 -2.04 6.56 10.35
CA ASP A 245 -1.10 7.44 9.65
C ASP A 245 0.39 7.14 9.93
N VAL A 246 0.67 6.16 10.77
CA VAL A 246 2.04 5.77 11.13
C VAL A 246 2.63 4.90 10.04
N ASP A 247 3.66 5.40 9.37
CA ASP A 247 4.46 4.61 8.43
C ASP A 247 5.46 3.74 9.18
N TYR A 248 5.03 2.53 9.55
CA TYR A 248 5.87 1.56 10.25
C TYR A 248 7.06 1.10 9.38
N ASP A 249 6.89 1.01 8.06
CA ASP A 249 7.98 0.61 7.16
C ASP A 249 9.09 1.66 7.15
N ALA A 250 8.75 2.95 7.05
CA ALA A 250 9.73 4.02 7.13
C ALA A 250 10.45 4.05 8.50
N GLN A 251 9.76 3.74 9.60
CA GLN A 251 10.38 3.63 10.92
C GLN A 251 11.36 2.45 10.98
N ILE A 252 10.99 1.30 10.42
CA ILE A 252 11.86 0.12 10.36
C ILE A 252 13.06 0.40 9.46
N GLU A 253 12.87 0.97 8.26
CA GLU A 253 13.96 1.34 7.34
C GLU A 253 14.97 2.28 8.02
N LYS A 254 14.48 3.36 8.64
CA LYS A 254 15.32 4.31 9.39
C LYS A 254 16.09 3.64 10.52
N ARG A 255 15.45 2.71 11.24
CA ARG A 255 16.12 1.97 12.33
C ARG A 255 17.14 0.99 11.77
N ALA A 256 16.82 0.31 10.67
CA ALA A 256 17.71 -0.64 10.00
C ALA A 256 19.03 0.00 9.55
N GLU A 257 18.98 1.24 9.03
CA GLU A 257 20.17 2.01 8.65
C GLU A 257 21.08 2.37 9.85
N ALA A 258 20.53 2.40 11.05
CA ALA A 258 21.24 2.77 12.26
C ALA A 258 21.78 1.56 13.06
N LEU A 259 21.61 0.33 12.58
CA LEU A 259 22.06 -0.87 13.27
C LEU A 259 23.58 -1.07 13.11
N SER A 260 24.24 -1.47 14.20
CA SER A 260 25.63 -1.89 14.17
C SER A 260 25.78 -3.34 13.71
N ASP A 261 26.98 -3.70 13.25
CA ASP A 261 27.33 -5.08 12.85
C ASP A 261 27.09 -6.08 13.99
N ASP A 262 27.42 -5.72 15.24
CA ASP A 262 27.12 -6.53 16.42
C ASP A 262 25.60 -6.75 16.64
N ALA A 263 24.76 -5.73 16.37
CA ALA A 263 23.31 -5.89 16.41
C ALA A 263 22.79 -6.81 15.29
N LEU A 264 23.40 -6.75 14.11
CA LEU A 264 23.08 -7.64 13.00
C LEU A 264 23.50 -9.08 13.29
N ASP A 265 24.64 -9.31 13.91
CA ASP A 265 25.10 -10.66 14.32
C ASP A 265 24.16 -11.27 15.37
N ARG A 266 23.71 -10.49 16.36
CA ARG A 266 22.68 -10.95 17.31
C ARG A 266 21.35 -11.30 16.63
N ALA A 267 20.93 -10.48 15.67
CA ALA A 267 19.73 -10.74 14.89
C ALA A 267 19.88 -11.97 13.98
N TYR A 268 21.05 -12.18 13.41
CA TYR A 268 21.36 -13.38 12.63
C TYR A 268 21.17 -14.65 13.47
N TYR A 269 21.71 -14.70 14.67
CA TYR A 269 21.51 -15.84 15.55
C TYR A 269 20.04 -16.00 15.98
N SER A 270 19.35 -14.88 16.27
CA SER A 270 17.93 -14.92 16.57
C SER A 270 17.08 -15.46 15.41
N ALA A 271 17.42 -15.06 14.18
CA ALA A 271 16.75 -15.55 12.98
C ALA A 271 17.04 -17.04 12.75
N LEU A 272 18.30 -17.48 12.88
CA LEU A 272 18.67 -18.91 12.77
C LEU A 272 17.93 -19.77 13.79
N MET A 273 17.85 -19.34 15.06
CA MET A 273 17.11 -20.05 16.09
C MET A 273 15.64 -20.29 15.66
N GLN A 274 15.00 -19.27 15.13
CA GLN A 274 13.60 -19.39 14.68
C GLN A 274 13.47 -20.26 13.42
N LEU A 275 14.39 -20.13 12.45
CA LEU A 275 14.36 -20.90 11.20
C LEU A 275 14.67 -22.39 11.42
N MET A 276 15.50 -22.72 12.41
CA MET A 276 15.85 -24.10 12.78
C MET A 276 14.97 -24.64 13.91
N GLU A 277 13.94 -23.90 14.34
CA GLU A 277 13.05 -24.28 15.45
C GLU A 277 13.79 -24.57 16.77
N CYS A 278 14.94 -23.94 16.97
CA CYS A 278 15.72 -24.06 18.20
C CYS A 278 15.16 -23.12 19.26
N THR A 279 14.43 -23.66 20.23
CA THR A 279 13.86 -22.89 21.32
C THR A 279 14.73 -22.93 22.59
N ASP A 280 14.60 -21.91 23.45
CA ASP A 280 15.31 -21.88 24.74
C ASP A 280 14.93 -23.06 25.66
N GLU A 281 13.70 -23.59 25.54
CA GLU A 281 13.22 -24.75 26.27
C GLU A 281 13.97 -26.04 25.91
N HIS A 282 14.53 -26.11 24.71
CA HIS A 282 15.29 -27.26 24.22
C HIS A 282 16.80 -27.03 24.28
N ALA A 283 17.27 -25.90 24.83
CA ALA A 283 18.67 -25.61 25.00
C ALA A 283 19.31 -26.62 25.99
N TYR A 284 20.40 -27.23 25.58
CA TYR A 284 21.09 -28.25 26.43
C TYR A 284 21.66 -27.62 27.71
N VAL A 285 22.14 -26.38 27.64
CA VAL A 285 22.67 -25.62 28.78
C VAL A 285 21.97 -24.27 28.84
N THR A 286 21.29 -23.99 29.91
CA THR A 286 20.60 -22.71 30.10
C THR A 286 21.57 -21.52 29.99
N GLY A 287 21.21 -20.56 29.17
CA GLY A 287 22.03 -19.36 28.91
C GLY A 287 23.05 -19.49 27.79
N TYR A 288 23.23 -20.70 27.22
CA TYR A 288 24.07 -20.91 26.05
C TYR A 288 23.19 -21.31 24.83
N LYS A 289 23.61 -20.87 23.67
CA LYS A 289 22.91 -21.18 22.40
C LYS A 289 23.41 -22.53 21.83
N ILE A 290 23.14 -23.60 22.55
CA ILE A 290 23.55 -24.96 22.24
C ILE A 290 22.38 -25.95 22.36
N TRP A 291 22.18 -26.72 21.33
CA TRP A 291 21.11 -27.73 21.24
C TRP A 291 21.67 -29.11 20.86
N GLN A 292 21.00 -30.15 21.32
CA GLN A 292 21.29 -31.48 20.83
C GLN A 292 20.81 -31.63 19.40
N HIS A 293 21.60 -32.23 18.55
CA HIS A 293 21.26 -32.53 17.17
C HIS A 293 21.61 -33.96 16.86
N GLN A 294 20.69 -34.65 16.20
CA GLN A 294 20.81 -36.08 15.90
C GLN A 294 20.75 -36.25 14.39
N VAL A 295 21.70 -37.00 13.84
CA VAL A 295 21.80 -37.32 12.41
C VAL A 295 21.74 -38.83 12.24
N GLU A 296 20.79 -39.30 11.41
CA GLU A 296 20.75 -40.70 11.00
C GLU A 296 21.74 -40.95 9.85
N TRP A 297 22.71 -41.81 10.08
CA TRP A 297 23.58 -42.31 9.03
C TRP A 297 22.90 -43.47 8.31
N GLN A 298 22.13 -43.19 7.29
CA GLN A 298 21.28 -44.17 6.60
C GLN A 298 22.04 -45.38 6.06
N GLU A 299 23.25 -45.21 5.51
CA GLU A 299 24.06 -46.30 4.97
C GLU A 299 24.50 -47.34 6.03
N ARG A 300 24.70 -46.89 7.26
CA ARG A 300 25.13 -47.73 8.37
C ARG A 300 24.02 -48.03 9.37
N ARG A 301 22.82 -47.45 9.20
CA ARG A 301 21.67 -47.58 10.11
C ARG A 301 22.02 -47.25 11.57
N VAL A 302 22.82 -46.22 11.77
CA VAL A 302 23.29 -45.77 13.08
C VAL A 302 22.94 -44.31 13.27
N GLU A 303 22.43 -43.95 14.43
CA GLU A 303 22.23 -42.57 14.84
C GLU A 303 23.54 -41.99 15.40
N ARG A 304 23.86 -40.76 15.00
CA ARG A 304 24.96 -39.96 15.51
C ARG A 304 24.42 -38.79 16.30
N ASN A 305 24.96 -38.57 17.48
CA ASN A 305 24.52 -37.51 18.38
C ASN A 305 25.59 -36.42 18.41
N GLY A 306 25.16 -35.18 18.16
CA GLY A 306 26.01 -34.02 18.18
C GLY A 306 25.39 -32.83 18.88
N TYR A 307 26.08 -31.72 18.80
CA TYR A 307 25.57 -30.41 19.24
C TYR A 307 25.59 -29.44 18.09
N LEU A 308 24.52 -28.61 18.05
CA LEU A 308 24.46 -27.42 17.25
C LEU A 308 24.72 -26.23 18.17
N PHE A 309 25.63 -25.35 17.79
CA PHE A 309 26.05 -24.20 18.57
C PHE A 309 26.06 -22.93 17.71
N LEU A 310 25.48 -21.85 18.22
CA LEU A 310 25.54 -20.53 17.60
C LEU A 310 26.67 -19.72 18.23
N GLY A 311 27.83 -19.76 17.62
CA GLY A 311 29.07 -19.15 18.12
C GLY A 311 30.32 -19.94 17.74
N ALA A 312 31.45 -19.51 18.25
CA ALA A 312 32.74 -20.16 18.01
C ALA A 312 33.06 -21.25 19.05
N PRO A 313 34.00 -22.18 18.78
CA PRO A 313 34.39 -23.24 19.71
C PRO A 313 34.86 -22.73 21.08
N ASN A 314 35.53 -21.58 21.13
CA ASN A 314 36.01 -20.98 22.38
C ASN A 314 34.88 -20.39 23.24
N ASP A 315 33.70 -20.20 22.66
CA ASP A 315 32.51 -19.70 23.39
C ASP A 315 31.65 -20.84 23.92
N ARG A 316 31.95 -22.08 23.53
CA ARG A 316 31.22 -23.28 23.97
C ARG A 316 31.47 -23.57 25.45
N PRO A 317 30.45 -23.90 26.25
CA PRO A 317 30.64 -24.34 27.62
C PRO A 317 31.42 -25.68 27.65
N THR A 318 32.43 -25.79 28.54
CA THR A 318 33.34 -26.95 28.63
C THR A 318 32.74 -28.10 29.46
N ALA A 319 31.67 -27.88 30.18
CA ALA A 319 31.06 -28.88 31.09
C ALA A 319 30.01 -29.80 30.39
N GLN A 320 30.21 -30.08 29.10
CA GLN A 320 29.29 -30.91 28.32
C GLN A 320 29.93 -32.30 28.10
N PRO A 321 29.09 -33.35 28.06
CA PRO A 321 29.57 -34.66 27.58
C PRO A 321 30.08 -34.57 26.14
N GLU A 322 31.10 -35.29 25.81
CA GLU A 322 31.57 -35.45 24.42
C GLU A 322 30.49 -36.09 23.56
N ARG A 323 30.39 -35.66 22.33
CA ARG A 323 29.48 -36.16 21.31
C ARG A 323 30.24 -36.52 20.03
N ASP A 324 29.51 -37.19 19.12
CA ASP A 324 30.11 -37.65 17.85
C ASP A 324 30.53 -36.53 16.92
N PHE A 325 29.84 -35.36 17.01
CA PHE A 325 30.14 -34.18 16.18
C PHE A 325 29.60 -32.88 16.80
N TYR A 326 30.16 -31.77 16.29
CA TYR A 326 29.80 -30.39 16.67
C TYR A 326 29.59 -29.55 15.43
N ILE A 327 28.47 -28.85 15.37
CA ILE A 327 28.09 -27.90 14.30
C ILE A 327 28.12 -26.51 14.86
N TYR A 328 28.90 -25.63 14.25
CA TYR A 328 29.04 -24.23 14.64
C TYR A 328 28.53 -23.35 13.55
N PHE A 329 27.62 -22.43 13.88
CA PHE A 329 27.20 -21.32 13.02
C PHE A 329 27.95 -20.06 13.44
N ILE A 330 28.80 -19.56 12.54
CA ILE A 330 29.65 -18.39 12.80
C ILE A 330 28.96 -17.13 12.31
N GLN A 331 28.99 -16.10 13.13
CA GLN A 331 28.40 -14.79 12.78
C GLN A 331 29.12 -14.15 11.59
N PRO A 332 28.36 -13.49 10.68
CA PRO A 332 28.94 -13.07 9.39
C PRO A 332 29.56 -11.67 9.38
N PHE A 333 29.17 -10.73 10.29
CA PHE A 333 29.60 -9.33 10.23
C PHE A 333 30.87 -9.09 11.05
N GLU A 334 30.89 -9.54 12.30
CA GLU A 334 32.05 -9.47 13.18
C GLU A 334 32.48 -10.90 13.59
N PRO A 335 33.08 -11.70 12.70
CA PRO A 335 33.39 -13.09 13.00
C PRO A 335 34.41 -13.18 14.15
N PRO A 336 34.20 -14.09 15.12
CA PRO A 336 35.08 -14.25 16.25
C PRO A 336 36.44 -14.79 15.80
N ARG A 337 37.50 -14.39 16.49
CA ARG A 337 38.84 -14.94 16.26
C ARG A 337 38.99 -16.22 17.05
N PHE A 338 39.08 -17.33 16.35
CA PHE A 338 39.44 -18.65 16.92
C PHE A 338 40.39 -19.38 16.01
N ARG A 339 41.11 -20.34 16.56
CA ARG A 339 41.98 -21.24 15.81
C ARG A 339 41.15 -22.44 15.39
N ASP A 340 41.05 -22.64 14.10
CA ASP A 340 40.52 -23.89 13.56
C ASP A 340 41.62 -24.96 13.67
N GLU A 341 41.35 -25.96 14.50
CA GLU A 341 42.28 -27.07 14.74
C GLU A 341 42.07 -28.22 13.73
N ALA A 342 41.19 -28.02 12.74
CA ALA A 342 40.82 -29.00 11.72
C ALA A 342 40.45 -30.38 12.32
N LYS A 343 39.67 -30.37 13.41
CA LYS A 343 39.14 -31.57 14.04
C LYS A 343 38.12 -32.24 13.13
N PRO A 344 38.14 -33.56 12.99
CA PRO A 344 37.25 -34.27 12.07
C PRO A 344 35.78 -34.32 12.54
N ASP A 345 35.52 -33.98 13.78
CA ASP A 345 34.22 -33.94 14.43
C ASP A 345 33.62 -32.52 14.53
N GLU A 346 34.31 -31.48 14.02
CA GLU A 346 33.84 -30.10 14.04
C GLU A 346 33.50 -29.61 12.61
N VAL A 347 32.33 -29.04 12.45
CA VAL A 347 31.84 -28.46 11.19
C VAL A 347 31.44 -27.01 11.41
N PHE A 348 31.94 -26.11 10.56
CA PHE A 348 31.68 -24.68 10.63
C PHE A 348 30.83 -24.26 9.46
N PHE A 349 29.70 -23.61 9.77
CA PHE A 349 28.85 -22.94 8.78
C PHE A 349 29.11 -21.44 8.85
N ARG A 350 29.61 -20.88 7.77
CA ARG A 350 29.79 -19.44 7.57
C ARG A 350 28.92 -19.01 6.42
N LEU A 351 28.16 -17.96 6.63
CA LEU A 351 27.30 -17.41 5.58
C LEU A 351 28.17 -16.79 4.49
N LYS A 352 28.12 -17.39 3.29
CA LYS A 352 28.92 -16.98 2.14
C LYS A 352 28.17 -15.98 1.28
N GLY A 353 28.85 -14.93 0.85
CA GLY A 353 28.31 -14.00 -0.12
C GLY A 353 27.08 -13.27 0.38
N LEU A 354 27.22 -12.51 1.46
CA LEU A 354 26.22 -11.57 1.91
C LEU A 354 25.87 -10.58 0.79
N ASP A 355 24.84 -10.90 -0.01
CA ASP A 355 24.31 -9.96 -0.99
C ASP A 355 23.41 -8.91 -0.31
N ASP A 356 23.10 -7.85 -1.06
CA ASP A 356 22.30 -6.74 -0.53
C ASP A 356 20.89 -7.19 -0.14
N ALA A 357 20.37 -8.27 -0.73
CA ALA A 357 19.05 -8.79 -0.41
C ALA A 357 19.01 -9.39 1.00
N ILE A 358 19.94 -10.32 1.33
CA ILE A 358 19.97 -10.93 2.67
C ILE A 358 20.32 -9.91 3.75
N LYS A 359 21.24 -8.96 3.47
CA LYS A 359 21.55 -7.86 4.40
C LYS A 359 20.32 -7.03 4.70
N ARG A 360 19.56 -6.68 3.66
CA ARG A 360 18.32 -5.91 3.81
C ARG A 360 17.28 -6.68 4.62
N HIS A 361 17.04 -7.95 4.32
CA HIS A 361 16.08 -8.76 5.07
C HIS A 361 16.47 -8.89 6.54
N LEU A 362 17.76 -9.13 6.81
CA LEU A 362 18.27 -9.25 8.18
C LEU A 362 18.19 -7.94 8.96
N SER A 363 18.60 -6.81 8.35
CA SER A 363 18.52 -5.50 9.00
C SER A 363 17.07 -5.07 9.24
N PHE A 364 16.17 -5.39 8.32
CA PHE A 364 14.73 -5.13 8.47
C PHE A 364 14.13 -5.99 9.59
N TYR A 365 14.49 -7.28 9.66
CA TYR A 365 14.09 -8.18 10.75
C TYR A 365 14.59 -7.66 12.10
N ALA A 366 15.86 -7.29 12.21
CA ALA A 366 16.46 -6.78 13.44
C ALA A 366 15.78 -5.50 13.91
N ALA A 367 15.60 -4.54 13.01
CA ALA A 367 14.93 -3.26 13.29
C ALA A 367 13.48 -3.46 13.73
N ALA A 368 12.73 -4.33 13.07
CA ALA A 368 11.35 -4.63 13.41
C ALA A 368 11.24 -5.30 14.79
N GLN A 369 12.11 -6.24 15.13
CA GLN A 369 12.18 -6.85 16.46
C GLN A 369 12.50 -5.84 17.57
N GLU A 370 13.46 -4.97 17.33
CA GLU A 370 13.86 -3.94 18.30
C GLU A 370 12.72 -2.93 18.53
N LEU A 371 12.08 -2.45 17.47
CA LEU A 371 10.92 -1.58 17.58
C LEU A 371 9.73 -2.27 18.27
N ALA A 372 9.51 -3.56 18.00
CA ALA A 372 8.48 -4.33 18.69
C ALA A 372 8.74 -4.46 20.18
N SER A 373 10.01 -4.51 20.62
CA SER A 373 10.37 -4.62 22.04
C SER A 373 9.99 -3.37 22.84
N THR A 374 10.02 -2.19 22.21
CA THR A 374 9.70 -0.90 22.81
C THR A 374 8.26 -0.45 22.58
N ALA A 375 7.58 -1.01 21.59
CA ALA A 375 6.20 -0.70 21.25
C ALA A 375 5.18 -1.47 22.10
N SER A 376 3.95 -0.95 22.15
CA SER A 376 2.82 -1.59 22.83
C SER A 376 1.57 -1.66 21.94
N GLY A 377 0.60 -2.50 22.31
CA GLY A 377 -0.69 -2.61 21.62
C GLY A 377 -0.58 -2.96 20.14
N ALA A 378 -1.34 -2.28 19.30
CA ALA A 378 -1.41 -2.54 17.86
C ALA A 378 -0.07 -2.33 17.12
N ALA A 379 0.71 -1.33 17.53
CA ALA A 379 2.02 -1.05 16.93
C ALA A 379 2.98 -2.23 17.11
N LYS A 380 3.00 -2.84 18.31
CA LYS A 380 3.82 -4.02 18.59
C LYS A 380 3.45 -5.19 17.67
N ALA A 381 2.15 -5.44 17.49
CA ALA A 381 1.68 -6.52 16.61
C ALA A 381 2.13 -6.28 15.16
N VAL A 382 2.03 -5.05 14.65
CA VAL A 382 2.48 -4.71 13.29
C VAL A 382 3.98 -4.94 13.13
N TYR A 383 4.81 -4.48 14.07
CA TYR A 383 6.27 -4.72 14.00
C TYR A 383 6.62 -6.22 14.04
N LEU A 384 5.94 -7.01 14.88
CA LEU A 384 6.17 -8.46 14.93
C LEU A 384 5.76 -9.15 13.63
N ASP A 385 4.65 -8.74 12.99
CA ASP A 385 4.24 -9.30 11.70
C ASP A 385 5.24 -8.94 10.59
N LYS A 386 5.76 -7.71 10.60
CA LYS A 386 6.84 -7.29 9.69
C LYS A 386 8.13 -8.08 9.89
N ALA A 387 8.49 -8.37 11.14
CA ALA A 387 9.63 -9.22 11.45
C ALA A 387 9.44 -10.65 10.91
N LYS A 388 8.23 -11.24 11.05
CA LYS A 388 7.91 -12.55 10.48
C LYS A 388 8.00 -12.56 8.95
N ASP A 389 7.52 -11.49 8.28
CA ASP A 389 7.64 -11.37 6.84
C ASP A 389 9.10 -11.34 6.39
N ALA A 390 9.95 -10.56 7.06
CA ALA A 390 11.38 -10.51 6.79
C ALA A 390 12.07 -11.87 7.03
N LEU A 391 11.67 -12.58 8.09
CA LEU A 391 12.17 -13.92 8.38
C LEU A 391 11.78 -14.93 7.29
N ARG A 392 10.55 -14.85 6.78
CA ARG A 392 10.08 -15.68 5.66
C ARG A 392 10.88 -15.40 4.38
N ASP A 393 11.18 -14.13 4.10
CA ASP A 393 12.00 -13.77 2.94
C ASP A 393 13.44 -14.25 3.08
N MET A 394 14.00 -14.22 4.30
CA MET A 394 15.32 -14.85 4.60
C MET A 394 15.28 -16.37 4.39
N SER A 395 14.22 -17.04 4.86
CA SER A 395 14.05 -18.49 4.65
C SER A 395 14.01 -18.83 3.16
N LYS A 396 13.25 -18.04 2.37
CA LYS A 396 13.19 -18.21 0.93
C LYS A 396 14.54 -17.99 0.26
N TRP A 397 15.28 -16.94 0.66
CA TRP A 397 16.62 -16.69 0.14
C TRP A 397 17.57 -17.87 0.44
N LEU A 398 17.53 -18.43 1.65
CA LEU A 398 18.32 -19.62 2.02
C LEU A 398 17.92 -20.83 1.19
N GLN A 399 16.64 -21.07 0.95
CA GLN A 399 16.13 -22.14 0.10
C GLN A 399 16.58 -21.97 -1.36
N ASP A 400 16.53 -20.76 -1.90
CA ASP A 400 16.95 -20.48 -3.28
C ASP A 400 18.47 -20.66 -3.46
N LYS A 401 19.28 -20.32 -2.46
CA LYS A 401 20.74 -20.47 -2.48
C LYS A 401 21.20 -21.89 -2.12
N GLN A 402 20.40 -22.64 -1.36
CA GLN A 402 20.69 -24.00 -0.90
C GLN A 402 22.10 -24.13 -0.30
N MET A 403 22.86 -25.16 -0.72
CA MET A 403 24.21 -25.41 -0.22
C MET A 403 25.22 -24.30 -0.54
N THR A 404 24.90 -23.38 -1.45
CA THR A 404 25.78 -22.24 -1.78
C THR A 404 25.67 -21.08 -0.81
N ALA A 405 24.69 -21.09 0.11
CA ALA A 405 24.53 -20.05 1.12
C ALA A 405 25.62 -20.08 2.20
N PHE A 406 26.16 -21.25 2.47
CA PHE A 406 27.18 -21.47 3.50
C PHE A 406 28.46 -22.08 2.92
N GLU A 407 29.58 -21.83 3.58
CA GLU A 407 30.85 -22.48 3.40
C GLU A 407 31.33 -23.13 4.71
#